data_b7749224d165c41041baae2d21204f9e
#
_entry.id   b7749224d165c41041baae2d21204f9e
#
_cell.length_a   1.000
_cell.length_b   1.000
_cell.length_c   1.000
_cell.angle_alpha   90.00
_cell.angle_beta   90.00
_cell.angle_gamma   90.00
#
_symmetry.space_group_name_H-M   'P 1'
#
loop_
_entity.id
_entity.type
_entity.pdbx_description
1 polymer ?
#
loop_
_entity_poly.entity_id
_entity_poly.type
_entity_poly.pdbx_seq_one_letter_code
_entity_poly.pdbx_strand_id
1 'polypeptide(L)'
;MSIKFFDMFAGIGGFRSGLEAIGGFECIGYCEIDKYAKQAYEAMYDMGGELYFDDARKIVPEQLPDFELLVGEFPCQSFSIAGARKGFDDTRETLFFEIARIASVKKPKYLFLENVPGLLNHDSGKTFETILRTGSPKSYKLFGERRHSISNELLTACGRNE
;
A
#
# COMPACT_ATOMS: atom_id res chain seq x y z
N MET A 1 -14.65 17.53 8.16
CA MET A 1 -14.72 16.30 7.33
C MET A 1 -13.39 15.62 7.46
N SER A 2 -13.35 14.32 7.79
CA SER A 2 -12.15 13.50 7.82
C SER A 2 -11.87 12.89 6.44
N ILE A 3 -10.61 12.70 6.11
CA ILE A 3 -10.17 11.93 4.94
C ILE A 3 -10.23 10.45 5.32
N LYS A 4 -11.06 9.69 4.64
CA LYS A 4 -11.17 8.24 4.88
C LYS A 4 -10.01 7.52 4.20
N PHE A 5 -9.38 6.60 4.94
CA PHE A 5 -8.29 5.79 4.39
C PHE A 5 -8.47 4.30 4.65
N PHE A 6 -7.89 3.49 3.74
CA PHE A 6 -7.78 2.05 3.87
C PHE A 6 -6.31 1.66 3.97
N ASP A 7 -5.96 0.82 4.98
CA ASP A 7 -4.58 0.47 5.33
C ASP A 7 -4.25 -0.94 4.84
N MET A 8 -3.43 -1.04 3.78
CA MET A 8 -3.03 -2.30 3.16
C MET A 8 -1.68 -2.76 3.70
N PHE A 9 -1.60 -4.06 4.07
CA PHE A 9 -0.39 -4.64 4.67
C PHE A 9 0.03 -3.87 5.92
N ALA A 10 -0.95 -3.63 6.79
CA ALA A 10 -0.91 -2.63 7.84
C ALA A 10 0.18 -2.86 8.91
N GLY A 11 0.72 -4.10 9.02
CA GLY A 11 1.67 -4.42 10.07
C GLY A 11 1.10 -4.11 11.44
N ILE A 12 1.83 -3.32 12.21
CA ILE A 12 1.36 -2.80 13.51
C ILE A 12 0.72 -1.40 13.40
N GLY A 13 0.52 -0.88 12.18
CA GLY A 13 -0.18 0.39 11.93
C GLY A 13 0.72 1.63 11.87
N GLY A 14 1.88 1.52 11.24
CA GLY A 14 2.80 2.67 11.10
C GLY A 14 2.16 3.86 10.39
N PHE A 15 1.49 3.65 9.26
CA PHE A 15 0.74 4.68 8.55
C PHE A 15 -0.40 5.24 9.40
N ARG A 16 -1.19 4.37 10.00
CA ARG A 16 -2.32 4.78 10.85
C ARG A 16 -1.85 5.68 11.99
N SER A 17 -0.79 5.28 12.70
CA SER A 17 -0.23 6.07 13.79
C SER A 17 0.15 7.49 13.35
N GLY A 18 0.82 7.62 12.19
CA GLY A 18 1.18 8.91 11.64
C GLY A 18 -0.03 9.76 11.24
N LEU A 19 -1.01 9.18 10.59
CA LEU A 19 -2.22 9.86 10.13
C LEU A 19 -3.10 10.31 11.30
N GLU A 20 -3.31 9.46 12.31
CA GLU A 20 -4.06 9.81 13.51
C GLU A 20 -3.37 10.90 14.34
N ALA A 21 -2.03 10.88 14.44
CA ALA A 21 -1.28 11.92 15.13
C ALA A 21 -1.41 13.31 14.49
N ILE A 22 -1.56 13.37 13.16
CA ILE A 22 -1.81 14.63 12.44
C ILE A 22 -3.27 15.08 12.62
N GLY A 23 -4.19 14.13 12.75
CA GLY A 23 -5.63 14.37 12.83
C GLY A 23 -6.27 14.62 11.46
N GLY A 24 -7.60 14.51 11.42
CA GLY A 24 -8.37 14.70 10.19
C GLY A 24 -8.41 13.49 9.26
N PHE A 25 -7.97 12.34 9.73
CA PHE A 25 -8.03 11.05 9.02
C PHE A 25 -8.90 10.06 9.78
N GLU A 26 -9.54 9.16 9.06
CA GLU A 26 -10.42 8.12 9.59
C GLU A 26 -10.11 6.79 8.90
N CYS A 27 -9.66 5.79 9.67
CA CYS A 27 -9.45 4.45 9.14
C CYS A 27 -10.80 3.77 8.91
N ILE A 28 -11.04 3.29 7.69
CA ILE A 28 -12.29 2.56 7.37
C ILE A 28 -12.09 1.05 7.36
N GLY A 29 -10.85 0.60 7.43
CA GLY A 29 -10.48 -0.80 7.44
C GLY A 29 -9.01 -1.03 7.13
N TYR A 30 -8.56 -2.24 7.38
CA TYR A 30 -7.17 -2.64 7.18
C TYR A 30 -7.05 -4.09 6.70
N CYS A 31 -5.90 -4.40 6.10
CA CYS A 31 -5.54 -5.74 5.68
C CYS A 31 -4.19 -6.13 6.28
N GLU A 32 -4.16 -7.24 7.05
CA GLU A 32 -2.93 -7.79 7.62
C GLU A 32 -3.05 -9.31 7.77
N ILE A 33 -2.07 -10.05 7.23
CA ILE A 33 -2.05 -11.50 7.23
C ILE A 33 -1.38 -12.09 8.48
N ASP A 34 -0.41 -11.37 9.05
CA ASP A 34 0.28 -11.81 10.25
C ASP A 34 -0.59 -11.61 11.49
N LYS A 35 -0.88 -12.72 12.17
CA LYS A 35 -1.78 -12.70 13.32
C LYS A 35 -1.23 -11.90 14.51
N TYR A 36 0.10 -11.82 14.66
CA TYR A 36 0.70 -11.10 15.78
C TYR A 36 0.74 -9.59 15.50
N ALA A 37 1.04 -9.21 14.24
CA ALA A 37 0.92 -7.83 13.80
C ALA A 37 -0.52 -7.35 13.96
N LYS A 38 -1.51 -8.14 13.51
CA LYS A 38 -2.94 -7.86 13.73
C LYS A 38 -3.29 -7.66 15.20
N GLN A 39 -2.84 -8.55 16.09
CA GLN A 39 -3.11 -8.41 17.53
C GLN A 39 -2.52 -7.13 18.11
N ALA A 40 -1.30 -6.76 17.68
CA ALA A 40 -0.68 -5.51 18.09
C ALA A 40 -1.47 -4.29 17.56
N TYR A 41 -1.88 -4.32 16.29
CA TYR A 41 -2.71 -3.29 15.67
C TYR A 41 -4.01 -3.09 16.45
N GLU A 42 -4.76 -4.16 16.71
CA GLU A 42 -6.04 -4.10 17.45
C GLU A 42 -5.88 -3.69 18.92
N ALA A 43 -4.69 -3.90 19.50
CA ALA A 43 -4.40 -3.43 20.86
C ALA A 43 -4.03 -1.94 20.93
N MET A 44 -3.57 -1.36 19.82
CA MET A 44 -3.11 0.03 19.75
C MET A 44 -4.22 1.00 19.35
N TYR A 45 -5.22 0.54 18.61
CA TYR A 45 -6.24 1.40 18.00
C TYR A 45 -7.65 1.01 18.44
N ASP A 46 -8.55 2.00 18.50
CA ASP A 46 -9.98 1.75 18.67
C ASP A 46 -10.56 1.22 17.37
N MET A 47 -11.03 -0.03 17.41
CA MET A 47 -11.53 -0.77 16.25
C MET A 47 -13.02 -0.58 16.02
N GLY A 48 -13.54 0.61 16.21
CA GLY A 48 -14.98 0.98 16.23
C GLY A 48 -15.80 0.67 14.96
N GLY A 49 -15.74 -0.56 14.46
CA GLY A 49 -16.53 -1.01 13.29
C GLY A 49 -15.75 -1.01 11.97
N GLU A 50 -14.44 -0.89 12.01
CA GLU A 50 -13.56 -0.97 10.85
C GLU A 50 -13.55 -2.36 10.23
N LEU A 51 -13.37 -2.42 8.91
CA LEU A 51 -13.27 -3.68 8.18
C LEU A 51 -11.89 -4.31 8.37
N TYR A 52 -11.87 -5.60 8.61
CA TYR A 52 -10.62 -6.38 8.65
C TYR A 52 -10.59 -7.44 7.55
N PHE A 53 -9.42 -7.56 6.91
CA PHE A 53 -9.12 -8.59 5.93
C PHE A 53 -7.81 -9.29 6.27
N ASP A 54 -7.82 -10.62 6.29
CA ASP A 54 -6.65 -11.47 6.55
C ASP A 54 -5.78 -11.67 5.31
N ASP A 55 -6.32 -11.43 4.12
CA ASP A 55 -5.63 -11.65 2.83
C ASP A 55 -6.12 -10.65 1.79
N ALA A 56 -5.20 -9.84 1.27
CA ALA A 56 -5.49 -8.84 0.25
C ALA A 56 -6.19 -9.41 -1.00
N ARG A 57 -5.89 -10.66 -1.35
CA ARG A 57 -6.48 -11.36 -2.50
C ARG A 57 -7.96 -11.68 -2.32
N LYS A 58 -8.43 -11.73 -1.08
CA LYS A 58 -9.85 -11.99 -0.75
C LYS A 58 -10.70 -10.73 -0.74
N ILE A 59 -10.08 -9.56 -0.80
CA ILE A 59 -10.81 -8.29 -0.81
C ILE A 59 -11.58 -8.17 -2.13
N VAL A 60 -12.88 -7.95 -2.02
CA VAL A 60 -13.76 -7.60 -3.15
C VAL A 60 -13.90 -6.07 -3.17
N PRO A 61 -13.20 -5.35 -4.06
CA PRO A 61 -13.12 -3.88 -3.98
C PRO A 61 -14.49 -3.20 -4.04
N GLU A 62 -15.43 -3.76 -4.78
CA GLU A 62 -16.79 -3.23 -4.94
C GLU A 62 -17.58 -3.20 -3.63
N GLN A 63 -17.21 -4.06 -2.67
CA GLN A 63 -17.85 -4.15 -1.36
C GLN A 63 -17.21 -3.23 -0.31
N LEU A 64 -16.05 -2.65 -0.60
CA LEU A 64 -15.44 -1.67 0.28
C LEU A 64 -16.24 -0.37 0.27
N PRO A 65 -16.36 0.33 1.41
CA PRO A 65 -16.83 1.71 1.43
C PRO A 65 -15.94 2.60 0.55
N ASP A 66 -16.41 3.78 0.18
CA ASP A 66 -15.57 4.75 -0.51
C ASP A 66 -14.57 5.39 0.47
N PHE A 67 -13.35 5.61 -0.03
CA PHE A 67 -12.27 6.24 0.70
C PHE A 67 -11.42 7.09 -0.24
N GLU A 68 -10.74 8.08 0.30
CA GLU A 68 -9.93 9.03 -0.47
C GLU A 68 -8.46 8.65 -0.52
N LEU A 69 -7.96 7.91 0.48
CA LEU A 69 -6.54 7.59 0.60
C LEU A 69 -6.35 6.08 0.76
N LEU A 70 -5.50 5.49 -0.06
CA LEU A 70 -4.99 4.13 0.11
C LEU A 70 -3.55 4.21 0.61
N VAL A 71 -3.29 3.62 1.76
CA VAL A 71 -1.92 3.49 2.29
C VAL A 71 -1.49 2.03 2.30
N GLY A 72 -0.18 1.76 2.24
CA GLY A 72 0.30 0.39 2.33
C GLY A 72 1.81 0.22 2.24
N GLU A 73 2.31 -0.79 2.96
CA GLU A 73 3.72 -1.22 3.01
C GLU A 73 3.85 -2.59 2.34
N PHE A 74 3.91 -2.62 1.01
CA PHE A 74 3.98 -3.92 0.32
C PHE A 74 5.40 -4.51 0.33
N PRO A 75 5.57 -5.83 0.56
CA PRO A 75 6.88 -6.45 0.68
C PRO A 75 7.66 -6.44 -0.64
N CYS A 76 8.93 -6.01 -0.60
CA CYS A 76 9.84 -5.98 -1.75
C CYS A 76 10.35 -7.36 -2.19
N GLN A 77 10.19 -8.41 -1.37
CA GLN A 77 10.75 -9.74 -1.62
C GLN A 77 10.19 -10.44 -2.86
N SER A 78 9.18 -9.88 -3.47
CA SER A 78 8.47 -10.43 -4.61
C SER A 78 9.16 -10.22 -5.96
N PHE A 79 10.18 -9.37 -6.02
CA PHE A 79 10.86 -9.04 -7.27
C PHE A 79 12.26 -9.67 -7.38
N SER A 80 12.56 -10.69 -6.57
CA SER A 80 13.84 -11.39 -6.60
C SER A 80 13.94 -12.30 -7.82
N ILE A 81 14.79 -11.92 -8.79
CA ILE A 81 15.14 -12.70 -10.00
C ILE A 81 15.96 -13.97 -9.68
N ALA A 82 16.09 -14.39 -8.43
CA ALA A 82 16.82 -15.60 -8.07
C ALA A 82 16.08 -16.92 -8.39
N GLY A 83 14.93 -16.86 -9.04
CA GLY A 83 14.16 -17.99 -9.54
C GLY A 83 14.07 -17.99 -11.05
N ALA A 84 15.05 -18.65 -11.73
CA ALA A 84 15.03 -18.89 -13.16
C ALA A 84 13.64 -19.07 -13.76
N ARG A 85 13.27 -18.22 -14.72
CA ARG A 85 12.41 -18.52 -15.88
C ARG A 85 11.21 -19.46 -15.65
N LYS A 86 10.47 -19.34 -14.56
CA LYS A 86 9.14 -19.92 -14.44
C LYS A 86 8.16 -18.76 -14.42
N GLY A 87 7.31 -18.76 -15.45
CA GLY A 87 6.38 -17.68 -15.73
C GLY A 87 5.52 -17.24 -14.55
N PHE A 88 4.75 -16.24 -14.74
CA PHE A 88 3.78 -15.48 -13.94
C PHE A 88 3.10 -16.12 -12.69
N ASP A 89 3.63 -17.24 -12.17
CA ASP A 89 3.06 -18.04 -11.07
C ASP A 89 3.72 -17.81 -9.70
N ASP A 90 4.62 -16.84 -9.53
CA ASP A 90 5.12 -16.53 -8.19
C ASP A 90 4.11 -15.64 -7.47
N THR A 91 3.39 -16.25 -6.54
CA THR A 91 2.33 -15.63 -5.73
C THR A 91 2.78 -14.40 -4.92
N ARG A 92 4.06 -14.07 -4.93
CA ARG A 92 4.65 -12.94 -4.22
C ARG A 92 4.80 -11.68 -5.09
N GLU A 93 4.85 -11.83 -6.41
CA GLU A 93 4.79 -10.67 -7.33
C GLU A 93 3.41 -9.99 -7.32
N THR A 94 2.44 -10.64 -6.69
CA THR A 94 1.03 -10.27 -6.75
C THR A 94 0.61 -9.20 -5.75
N LEU A 95 1.36 -8.94 -4.66
CA LEU A 95 0.84 -8.09 -3.57
C LEU A 95 0.73 -6.60 -3.97
N PHE A 96 1.68 -6.08 -4.75
CA PHE A 96 1.51 -4.74 -5.34
C PHE A 96 0.32 -4.69 -6.31
N PHE A 97 0.10 -5.76 -7.08
CA PHE A 97 -1.04 -5.82 -8.00
C PHE A 97 -2.39 -5.85 -7.27
N GLU A 98 -2.44 -6.33 -6.02
CA GLU A 98 -3.65 -6.21 -5.19
C GLU A 98 -3.96 -4.75 -4.83
N ILE A 99 -2.92 -3.95 -4.51
CA ILE A 99 -3.08 -2.49 -4.35
C ILE A 99 -3.62 -1.88 -5.65
N ALA A 100 -3.00 -2.20 -6.78
CA ALA A 100 -3.41 -1.68 -8.09
C ALA A 100 -4.85 -2.09 -8.45
N ARG A 101 -5.24 -3.33 -8.14
CA ARG A 101 -6.59 -3.86 -8.35
C ARG A 101 -7.63 -3.06 -7.54
N ILE A 102 -7.38 -2.88 -6.25
CA ILE A 102 -8.27 -2.09 -5.38
C ILE A 102 -8.34 -0.64 -5.86
N ALA A 103 -7.18 -0.03 -6.16
CA ALA A 103 -7.11 1.35 -6.62
C ALA A 103 -7.82 1.56 -7.97
N SER A 104 -7.79 0.58 -8.88
CA SER A 104 -8.46 0.68 -10.18
C SER A 104 -9.98 0.72 -10.08
N VAL A 105 -10.54 0.05 -9.07
CA VAL A 105 -12.00 0.00 -8.81
C VAL A 105 -12.43 1.18 -7.96
N LYS A 106 -11.79 1.38 -6.80
CA LYS A 106 -12.17 2.40 -5.82
C LYS A 106 -11.76 3.81 -6.21
N LYS A 107 -10.70 3.93 -7.02
CA LYS A 107 -10.18 5.21 -7.51
C LYS A 107 -9.99 6.24 -6.38
N PRO A 108 -9.23 5.90 -5.32
CA PRO A 108 -8.94 6.84 -4.26
C PRO A 108 -8.28 8.10 -4.85
N LYS A 109 -8.34 9.24 -4.14
CA LYS A 109 -7.67 10.47 -4.58
C LYS A 109 -6.16 10.35 -4.48
N TYR A 110 -5.68 9.62 -3.47
CA TYR A 110 -4.27 9.50 -3.15
C TYR A 110 -3.89 8.04 -2.91
N LEU A 111 -2.68 7.69 -3.34
CA LEU A 111 -1.97 6.47 -2.97
C LEU A 111 -0.72 6.88 -2.19
N PHE A 112 -0.53 6.35 -1.00
CA PHE A 112 0.65 6.60 -0.18
C PHE A 112 1.30 5.26 0.19
N LEU A 113 2.34 4.90 -0.56
CA LEU A 113 2.95 3.59 -0.53
C LEU A 113 4.40 3.69 -0.04
N GLU A 114 4.78 2.78 0.84
CA GLU A 114 6.13 2.62 1.35
C GLU A 114 6.78 1.36 0.77
N ASN A 115 8.08 1.44 0.53
CA ASN A 115 8.88 0.27 0.25
C ASN A 115 10.38 0.54 0.54
N VAL A 116 11.15 -0.54 0.69
CA VAL A 116 12.59 -0.44 0.98
C VAL A 116 13.37 0.17 -0.19
N PRO A 117 14.49 0.90 0.06
CA PRO A 117 15.30 1.56 -0.98
C PRO A 117 15.82 0.61 -2.06
N GLY A 118 15.98 -0.68 -1.72
CA GLY A 118 16.38 -1.72 -2.67
C GLY A 118 15.47 -1.83 -3.90
N LEU A 119 14.20 -1.43 -3.77
CA LEU A 119 13.25 -1.41 -4.88
C LEU A 119 13.71 -0.52 -6.04
N LEU A 120 14.39 0.59 -5.76
CA LEU A 120 14.87 1.54 -6.78
C LEU A 120 15.90 0.93 -7.73
N ASN A 121 16.71 -0.02 -7.23
CA ASN A 121 17.79 -0.64 -7.99
C ASN A 121 17.43 -2.06 -8.44
N HIS A 122 16.28 -2.57 -8.01
CA HIS A 122 15.85 -3.92 -8.35
C HIS A 122 15.64 -4.05 -9.86
N ASP A 123 16.20 -5.12 -10.47
CA ASP A 123 16.22 -5.35 -11.92
C ASP A 123 16.62 -4.10 -12.71
N SER A 124 17.70 -3.44 -12.29
CA SER A 124 18.19 -2.20 -12.92
C SER A 124 17.11 -1.10 -13.00
N GLY A 125 16.22 -1.04 -12.02
CA GLY A 125 15.13 -0.04 -11.93
C GLY A 125 13.85 -0.41 -12.64
N LYS A 126 13.79 -1.49 -13.41
CA LYS A 126 12.61 -1.90 -14.19
C LYS A 126 11.42 -2.22 -13.31
N THR A 127 11.66 -2.82 -12.15
CA THR A 127 10.61 -3.12 -11.17
C THR A 127 9.91 -1.86 -10.70
N PHE A 128 10.69 -0.86 -10.29
CA PHE A 128 10.14 0.42 -9.87
C PHE A 128 9.38 1.11 -11.00
N GLU A 129 9.93 1.08 -12.23
CA GLU A 129 9.23 1.61 -13.41
C GLU A 129 7.89 0.90 -13.67
N THR A 130 7.84 -0.43 -13.48
CA THR A 130 6.60 -1.21 -13.63
C THR A 130 5.58 -0.81 -12.58
N ILE A 131 5.99 -0.63 -11.32
CA ILE A 131 5.13 -0.15 -10.23
C ILE A 131 4.56 1.22 -10.57
N LEU A 132 5.40 2.16 -11.03
CA LEU A 132 4.97 3.49 -11.43
C LEU A 132 3.95 3.45 -12.55
N ARG A 133 4.18 2.63 -13.57
CA ARG A 133 3.27 2.49 -14.72
C ARG A 133 1.95 1.83 -14.36
N THR A 134 1.98 0.84 -13.46
CA THR A 134 0.80 0.07 -13.05
C THR A 134 -0.01 0.82 -11.98
N GLY A 135 0.67 1.36 -10.98
CA GLY A 135 0.04 2.09 -9.87
C GLY A 135 -0.37 3.50 -10.23
N SER A 136 0.18 4.04 -11.33
CA SER A 136 -0.20 5.35 -11.87
C SER A 136 -0.90 5.17 -13.22
N PRO A 137 -2.18 4.75 -13.27
CA PRO A 137 -2.96 4.98 -14.46
C PRO A 137 -2.83 6.47 -14.81
N LYS A 138 -3.00 6.83 -16.08
CA LYS A 138 -2.80 8.21 -16.60
C LYS A 138 -3.44 9.33 -15.77
N SER A 139 -4.25 8.97 -14.77
CA SER A 139 -4.97 9.84 -13.85
C SER A 139 -4.22 10.21 -12.56
N TYR A 140 -3.06 9.63 -12.26
CA TYR A 140 -2.31 9.95 -11.04
C TYR A 140 -1.00 10.65 -11.35
N LYS A 141 -0.71 11.76 -10.64
CA LYS A 141 0.62 12.40 -10.62
C LYS A 141 1.45 11.77 -9.52
N LEU A 142 2.66 11.41 -9.86
CA LEU A 142 3.63 10.91 -8.90
C LEU A 142 4.29 12.07 -8.15
N PHE A 143 4.24 12.01 -6.82
CA PHE A 143 5.00 12.88 -5.94
C PHE A 143 5.97 11.99 -5.18
N GLY A 144 7.22 11.95 -5.59
CA GLY A 144 8.28 11.23 -4.91
C GLY A 144 9.51 12.11 -4.78
N GLU A 145 9.99 12.31 -3.57
CA GLU A 145 11.30 12.91 -3.34
C GLU A 145 12.31 11.83 -2.97
N ARG A 146 13.42 11.84 -3.71
CA ARG A 146 14.62 11.12 -3.30
C ARG A 146 15.30 11.99 -2.24
N ARG A 147 14.96 11.80 -0.94
CA ARG A 147 15.72 12.45 0.13
C ARG A 147 17.04 11.73 0.33
N HIS A 148 18.13 12.43 0.08
CA HIS A 148 19.45 12.07 0.55
C HIS A 148 19.51 12.33 2.06
N SER A 149 19.81 11.27 2.80
CA SER A 149 20.05 11.19 4.24
C SER A 149 18.84 11.19 5.18
N ILE A 150 18.81 10.17 6.00
CA ILE A 150 18.29 9.90 7.35
C ILE A 150 17.26 8.76 7.45
N SER A 151 16.48 8.41 6.45
CA SER A 151 15.73 7.16 6.46
C SER A 151 15.90 6.40 5.16
N ASN A 152 16.15 5.11 5.26
CA ASN A 152 16.35 4.21 4.12
C ASN A 152 15.03 3.78 3.46
N GLU A 153 13.98 4.56 3.58
CA GLU A 153 12.63 4.22 3.15
C GLU A 153 12.20 5.10 1.97
N LEU A 154 11.59 4.48 0.98
CA LEU A 154 11.00 5.17 -0.16
C LEU A 154 9.51 5.37 0.10
N LEU A 155 9.11 6.60 0.38
CA LEU A 155 7.71 6.99 0.43
C LEU A 155 7.29 7.50 -0.95
N THR A 156 6.26 6.90 -1.51
CA THR A 156 5.69 7.34 -2.79
C THR A 156 4.25 7.76 -2.58
N ALA A 157 3.98 9.05 -2.76
CA ALA A 157 2.63 9.56 -2.79
C ALA A 157 2.21 9.85 -4.23
N CYS A 158 1.02 9.45 -4.58
CA CYS A 158 0.44 9.67 -5.90
C CYS A 158 -0.95 10.28 -5.76
N GLY A 159 -1.18 11.43 -6.38
CA GLY A 159 -2.48 12.08 -6.41
C GLY A 159 -3.12 12.00 -7.79
N ARG A 160 -4.46 11.92 -7.85
CA ARG A 160 -5.19 11.98 -9.10
C ARG A 160 -5.03 13.33 -9.79
N ASN A 161 -4.89 13.32 -11.12
CA ASN A 161 -5.10 14.54 -11.93
C ASN A 161 -6.59 14.87 -11.90
N GLU A 162 -6.94 16.08 -11.48
CA GLU A 162 -8.26 16.66 -11.67
C GLU A 162 -8.48 17.03 -13.14
#